data_e02d586c949b37576dacec04a50168e7
#
_entry.id   e02d586c949b37576dacec04a50168e7
#
_cell.length_a   1.000
_cell.length_b   1.000
_cell.length_c   1.000
_cell.angle_alpha   90.00
_cell.angle_beta   90.00
_cell.angle_gamma   90.00
#
_symmetry.space_group_name_H-M   'P 1'
#
loop_
_entity.id
_entity.type
_entity.pdbx_description
1 polymer ?
#
loop_
_entity_poly.entity_id
_entity_poly.type
_entity_poly.pdbx_seq_one_letter_code
_entity_poly.pdbx_strand_id
1 'polypeptide(L)'
;MIKVDLPDRVPVDWDDWRTPLQQFTDATGLVVSAYDSAGVRRIGPLTGNRLGTLLAESTLWDDDGPGTRCEQAQVAATCASGHAEATQFGGLRVQTQPLMLRGAVYGVLVFGWRFADFSSPLACEHIARSIGLAGHLLWNEVRLDAPVSIQRMETYAALLGTLAHTLDRQRETIDDLTRVNRTRELFLATVSHEMRTPLSALSMRIELLLRTVPNLPPEATSGLEAMRVHVRQEAGMVDDLIDAARTLTGQMSITRAPIVLGQVLRDAISTVETHAHAKQILMQVTPVDYGDHIRFEADGRRLQQVVWNLLFNAVKFTPEGGVIRIAIRRIDGMVEIDISDSGQGIAPSDLAHVFGAFNLQQQNNGTGLGLGLYIARRIVELHGGTLSVSSAGRGLGATFAIRLPV
;
A
#
# COMPACT_ATOMS: atom_id res chain seq x y z
N MET A 1 -34.71 -20.29 -2.15
CA MET A 1 -33.92 -19.52 -3.15
C MET A 1 -33.55 -18.19 -2.51
N ILE A 2 -32.40 -18.16 -1.85
CA ILE A 2 -31.91 -16.95 -1.15
C ILE A 2 -31.33 -16.05 -2.24
N LYS A 3 -31.97 -14.91 -2.49
CA LYS A 3 -31.38 -13.81 -3.24
C LYS A 3 -30.17 -13.33 -2.41
N VAL A 4 -28.98 -13.68 -2.85
CA VAL A 4 -27.76 -13.02 -2.38
C VAL A 4 -27.79 -11.65 -3.04
N ASP A 5 -28.12 -10.62 -2.25
CA ASP A 5 -27.88 -9.25 -2.64
C ASP A 5 -26.36 -9.11 -2.91
N LEU A 6 -26.02 -8.90 -4.16
CA LEU A 6 -24.68 -8.52 -4.56
C LEU A 6 -24.33 -7.19 -3.87
N PRO A 7 -23.28 -7.15 -3.04
CA PRO A 7 -22.80 -5.87 -2.55
C PRO A 7 -22.38 -5.01 -3.76
N ASP A 8 -22.68 -3.73 -3.67
CA ASP A 8 -22.40 -2.67 -4.63
C ASP A 8 -21.24 -2.98 -5.57
N ARG A 9 -21.52 -2.85 -6.89
CA ARG A 9 -20.65 -3.08 -8.02
C ARG A 9 -19.22 -2.66 -7.68
N VAL A 10 -18.34 -3.62 -7.48
CA VAL A 10 -16.90 -3.34 -7.53
C VAL A 10 -16.66 -2.77 -8.92
N PRO A 11 -16.23 -1.53 -9.05
CA PRO A 11 -16.01 -0.93 -10.36
C PRO A 11 -14.88 -1.73 -11.01
N VAL A 12 -15.25 -2.47 -12.07
CA VAL A 12 -14.27 -3.19 -12.88
C VAL A 12 -13.45 -2.15 -13.61
N ASP A 13 -12.17 -2.06 -13.30
CA ASP A 13 -11.25 -1.27 -14.11
C ASP A 13 -10.99 -2.02 -15.41
N TRP A 14 -11.63 -1.54 -16.49
CA TRP A 14 -11.50 -2.13 -17.82
C TRP A 14 -10.17 -1.77 -18.47
N ASP A 15 -9.44 -0.80 -17.96
CA ASP A 15 -8.11 -0.42 -18.48
C ASP A 15 -7.08 -1.52 -18.25
N ASP A 16 -7.20 -2.28 -17.16
CA ASP A 16 -6.36 -3.47 -16.89
C ASP A 16 -6.49 -4.54 -17.98
N TRP A 17 -7.64 -4.62 -18.65
CA TRP A 17 -7.92 -5.59 -19.70
C TRP A 17 -7.40 -5.17 -21.07
N ARG A 18 -7.24 -3.87 -21.33
CA ARG A 18 -6.92 -3.35 -22.65
C ARG A 18 -5.61 -3.91 -23.21
N THR A 19 -4.52 -3.84 -22.42
CA THR A 19 -3.20 -4.30 -22.87
C THR A 19 -3.14 -5.81 -23.09
N PRO A 20 -3.59 -6.68 -22.16
CA PRO A 20 -3.64 -8.13 -22.41
C PRO A 20 -4.51 -8.53 -23.60
N LEU A 21 -5.67 -7.90 -23.78
CA LEU A 21 -6.54 -8.20 -24.94
C LEU A 21 -5.93 -7.74 -26.26
N GLN A 22 -5.23 -6.59 -26.30
CA GLN A 22 -4.51 -6.15 -27.50
C GLN A 22 -3.40 -7.13 -27.84
N GLN A 23 -2.60 -7.58 -26.88
CA GLN A 23 -1.55 -8.58 -27.10
C GLN A 23 -2.11 -9.91 -27.63
N PHE A 24 -3.24 -10.35 -27.07
CA PHE A 24 -3.93 -11.55 -27.57
C PHE A 24 -4.40 -11.35 -29.01
N THR A 25 -4.98 -10.21 -29.33
CA THR A 25 -5.45 -9.83 -30.67
C THR A 25 -4.29 -9.81 -31.67
N ASP A 26 -3.16 -9.19 -31.30
CA ASP A 26 -1.97 -9.10 -32.17
C ASP A 26 -1.36 -10.49 -32.42
N ALA A 27 -1.35 -11.37 -31.41
CA ALA A 27 -0.81 -12.72 -31.53
C ALA A 27 -1.69 -13.68 -32.33
N THR A 28 -3.01 -13.52 -32.26
CA THR A 28 -3.97 -14.46 -32.87
C THR A 28 -4.58 -13.95 -34.20
N GLY A 29 -4.55 -12.64 -34.41
CA GLY A 29 -5.25 -11.96 -35.49
C GLY A 29 -6.77 -11.98 -35.36
N LEU A 30 -7.32 -12.34 -34.18
CA LEU A 30 -8.76 -12.31 -33.91
C LEU A 30 -9.16 -10.89 -33.49
N VAL A 31 -10.41 -10.54 -33.81
CA VAL A 31 -11.01 -9.32 -33.26
C VAL A 31 -11.57 -9.65 -31.89
N VAL A 32 -11.38 -8.74 -30.94
CA VAL A 32 -11.84 -8.90 -29.55
C VAL A 32 -12.57 -7.65 -29.08
N SER A 33 -13.74 -7.84 -28.46
CA SER A 33 -14.52 -6.80 -27.77
C SER A 33 -14.80 -7.26 -26.33
N ALA A 34 -14.85 -6.33 -25.38
CA ALA A 34 -15.26 -6.62 -24.00
C ALA A 34 -16.52 -5.83 -23.65
N TYR A 35 -17.46 -6.52 -23.02
CA TYR A 35 -18.75 -6.00 -22.60
C TYR A 35 -18.93 -6.19 -21.10
N ASP A 36 -19.60 -5.25 -20.43
CA ASP A 36 -20.07 -5.46 -19.07
C ASP A 36 -21.34 -6.34 -19.03
N SER A 37 -21.77 -6.72 -17.84
CA SER A 37 -22.98 -7.53 -17.62
C SER A 37 -24.29 -6.83 -18.05
N ALA A 38 -24.26 -5.51 -18.30
CA ALA A 38 -25.39 -4.74 -18.82
C ALA A 38 -25.40 -4.69 -20.37
N GLY A 39 -24.41 -5.33 -21.03
CA GLY A 39 -24.30 -5.34 -22.48
C GLY A 39 -23.69 -4.07 -23.09
N VAL A 40 -23.05 -3.23 -22.27
CA VAL A 40 -22.35 -2.04 -22.74
C VAL A 40 -20.92 -2.41 -23.11
N ARG A 41 -20.50 -2.07 -24.34
CA ARG A 41 -19.12 -2.29 -24.80
C ARG A 41 -18.17 -1.37 -24.05
N ARG A 42 -17.18 -1.96 -23.37
CA ARG A 42 -16.17 -1.26 -22.59
C ARG A 42 -14.82 -1.17 -23.31
N ILE A 43 -14.50 -2.20 -24.11
CA ILE A 43 -13.27 -2.25 -24.90
C ILE A 43 -13.61 -2.76 -26.31
N GLY A 44 -12.92 -2.26 -27.30
CA GLY A 44 -12.94 -2.77 -28.67
C GLY A 44 -13.96 -2.12 -29.59
N PRO A 45 -14.05 -2.64 -30.81
CA PRO A 45 -13.32 -3.80 -31.31
C PRO A 45 -11.79 -3.56 -31.39
N LEU A 46 -11.00 -4.47 -30.83
CA LEU A 46 -9.55 -4.51 -31.00
C LEU A 46 -9.21 -5.39 -32.19
N THR A 47 -8.32 -4.93 -33.05
CA THR A 47 -7.99 -5.61 -34.34
C THR A 47 -6.49 -5.87 -34.40
N GLY A 48 -6.09 -7.06 -34.82
CA GLY A 48 -4.70 -7.48 -34.96
C GLY A 48 -4.28 -7.87 -36.35
N ASN A 49 -5.20 -7.75 -37.36
CA ASN A 49 -4.92 -8.08 -38.76
C ASN A 49 -5.68 -7.15 -39.73
N ARG A 50 -5.33 -7.20 -41.00
CA ARG A 50 -5.93 -6.35 -42.06
C ARG A 50 -7.42 -6.56 -42.22
N LEU A 51 -7.90 -7.81 -42.19
CA LEU A 51 -9.32 -8.12 -42.28
C LEU A 51 -10.10 -7.47 -41.12
N GLY A 52 -9.61 -7.63 -39.87
CA GLY A 52 -10.23 -7.02 -38.71
C GLY A 52 -10.26 -5.49 -38.79
N THR A 53 -9.18 -4.86 -39.27
CA THR A 53 -9.12 -3.40 -39.47
C THR A 53 -10.13 -2.96 -40.53
N LEU A 54 -10.22 -3.65 -41.65
CA LEU A 54 -11.21 -3.36 -42.69
C LEU A 54 -12.65 -3.48 -42.17
N LEU A 55 -12.93 -4.52 -41.37
CA LEU A 55 -14.23 -4.68 -40.72
C LEU A 55 -14.52 -3.55 -39.73
N ALA A 56 -13.51 -3.08 -38.98
CA ALA A 56 -13.67 -1.96 -38.06
C ALA A 56 -13.92 -0.60 -38.74
N GLU A 57 -13.45 -0.42 -39.94
CA GLU A 57 -13.71 0.76 -40.76
C GLU A 57 -15.11 0.75 -41.42
N SER A 58 -15.86 -0.34 -41.32
CA SER A 58 -17.22 -0.50 -41.86
C SER A 58 -18.29 -0.12 -40.84
N THR A 59 -19.57 -0.17 -41.25
CA THR A 59 -20.70 0.02 -40.33
C THR A 59 -21.01 -1.20 -39.44
N LEU A 60 -20.13 -2.22 -39.43
CA LEU A 60 -20.34 -3.47 -38.70
C LEU A 60 -20.55 -3.24 -37.23
N TRP A 61 -19.70 -2.38 -36.60
CA TRP A 61 -19.69 -2.10 -35.17
C TRP A 61 -20.17 -0.70 -34.79
N ASP A 62 -20.89 -0.01 -35.68
CA ASP A 62 -21.65 1.20 -35.34
C ASP A 62 -22.64 0.90 -34.21
N ASP A 63 -23.20 1.92 -33.55
CA ASP A 63 -24.12 1.75 -32.42
C ASP A 63 -25.30 0.81 -32.74
N ASP A 64 -25.90 0.92 -33.94
CA ASP A 64 -26.94 0.05 -34.44
C ASP A 64 -26.46 -0.90 -35.55
N GLY A 65 -25.16 -1.10 -35.64
CA GLY A 65 -24.54 -1.95 -36.65
C GLY A 65 -24.90 -3.43 -36.47
N PRO A 66 -24.89 -4.22 -37.60
CA PRO A 66 -25.29 -5.62 -37.52
C PRO A 66 -24.33 -6.47 -36.67
N GLY A 67 -23.05 -6.11 -36.57
CA GLY A 67 -22.08 -6.75 -35.71
C GLY A 67 -22.32 -6.43 -34.25
N THR A 68 -22.61 -5.16 -33.93
CA THR A 68 -22.94 -4.75 -32.54
C THR A 68 -24.19 -5.50 -32.05
N ARG A 69 -25.24 -5.62 -32.86
CA ARG A 69 -26.41 -6.41 -32.48
C ARG A 69 -26.11 -7.90 -32.32
N CYS A 70 -25.24 -8.46 -33.17
CA CYS A 70 -24.80 -9.85 -33.05
C CYS A 70 -24.04 -10.07 -31.73
N GLU A 71 -23.06 -9.20 -31.41
CA GLU A 71 -22.31 -9.27 -30.17
C GLU A 71 -23.20 -9.12 -28.92
N GLN A 72 -24.10 -8.14 -28.92
CA GLN A 72 -25.02 -7.90 -27.79
C GLN A 72 -25.96 -9.10 -27.53
N ALA A 73 -26.47 -9.73 -28.61
CA ALA A 73 -27.29 -10.94 -28.49
C ALA A 73 -26.49 -12.10 -27.83
N GLN A 74 -25.23 -12.28 -28.26
CA GLN A 74 -24.37 -13.31 -27.69
C GLN A 74 -23.98 -12.97 -26.24
N VAL A 75 -23.70 -11.71 -25.91
CA VAL A 75 -23.43 -11.24 -24.55
C VAL A 75 -24.65 -11.53 -23.66
N ALA A 76 -25.85 -11.21 -24.07
CA ALA A 76 -27.07 -11.50 -23.31
C ALA A 76 -27.26 -13.01 -23.09
N ALA A 77 -27.03 -13.86 -24.08
CA ALA A 77 -27.09 -15.32 -23.94
C ALA A 77 -26.04 -15.85 -22.97
N THR A 78 -24.78 -15.37 -23.08
CA THR A 78 -23.69 -15.75 -22.22
C THR A 78 -23.92 -15.31 -20.77
N CYS A 79 -24.46 -14.11 -20.55
CA CYS A 79 -24.82 -13.63 -19.20
C CYS A 79 -25.93 -14.48 -18.58
N ALA A 80 -26.89 -14.94 -19.40
CA ALA A 80 -28.00 -15.76 -18.91
C ALA A 80 -27.59 -17.22 -18.63
N SER A 81 -26.74 -17.82 -19.48
CA SER A 81 -26.29 -19.20 -19.34
C SER A 81 -25.09 -19.37 -18.40
N GLY A 82 -24.26 -18.34 -18.26
CA GLY A 82 -22.97 -18.41 -17.58
C GLY A 82 -21.90 -19.20 -18.34
N HIS A 83 -22.18 -19.58 -19.61
CA HIS A 83 -21.29 -20.39 -20.43
C HIS A 83 -20.91 -19.65 -21.73
N ALA A 84 -19.78 -20.09 -22.31
CA ALA A 84 -19.35 -19.59 -23.61
C ALA A 84 -20.36 -19.99 -24.69
N GLU A 85 -20.67 -19.05 -25.57
CA GLU A 85 -21.58 -19.22 -26.69
C GLU A 85 -20.81 -19.03 -28.02
N ALA A 86 -21.31 -19.61 -29.09
CA ALA A 86 -20.73 -19.46 -30.43
C ALA A 86 -21.82 -19.24 -31.47
N THR A 87 -21.57 -18.33 -32.43
CA THR A 87 -22.46 -18.06 -33.55
C THR A 87 -21.68 -17.78 -34.82
N GLN A 88 -22.39 -17.59 -35.90
CA GLN A 88 -21.82 -17.18 -37.19
C GLN A 88 -22.56 -15.96 -37.73
N PHE A 89 -21.83 -15.00 -38.23
CA PHE A 89 -22.34 -13.84 -38.95
C PHE A 89 -21.79 -13.85 -40.38
N GLY A 90 -22.63 -14.19 -41.36
CA GLY A 90 -22.20 -14.24 -42.76
C GLY A 90 -21.02 -15.20 -43.05
N GLY A 91 -20.81 -16.25 -42.23
CA GLY A 91 -19.67 -17.14 -42.33
C GLY A 91 -18.49 -16.76 -41.41
N LEU A 92 -18.50 -15.55 -40.84
CA LEU A 92 -17.57 -15.14 -39.81
C LEU A 92 -17.98 -15.78 -38.49
N ARG A 93 -17.07 -16.50 -37.83
CA ARG A 93 -17.31 -17.14 -36.55
C ARG A 93 -17.06 -16.15 -35.41
N VAL A 94 -18.01 -16.10 -34.49
CA VAL A 94 -17.96 -15.26 -33.28
C VAL A 94 -18.20 -16.14 -32.09
N GLN A 95 -17.38 -15.97 -31.06
CA GLN A 95 -17.47 -16.71 -29.79
C GLN A 95 -17.43 -15.76 -28.62
N THR A 96 -17.96 -16.24 -27.48
CA THR A 96 -17.93 -15.50 -26.24
C THR A 96 -17.16 -16.27 -25.16
N GLN A 97 -16.61 -15.52 -24.19
CA GLN A 97 -16.01 -16.04 -22.97
C GLN A 97 -16.56 -15.23 -21.80
N PRO A 98 -17.30 -15.86 -20.86
CA PRO A 98 -17.74 -15.15 -19.67
C PRO A 98 -16.55 -14.80 -18.76
N LEU A 99 -16.61 -13.63 -18.15
CA LEU A 99 -15.73 -13.16 -17.11
C LEU A 99 -16.42 -13.38 -15.76
N MET A 100 -15.82 -14.19 -14.89
CA MET A 100 -16.43 -14.65 -13.66
C MET A 100 -15.74 -14.06 -12.44
N LEU A 101 -16.49 -13.42 -11.56
CA LEU A 101 -15.99 -12.98 -10.26
C LEU A 101 -16.88 -13.55 -9.17
N ARG A 102 -16.30 -14.33 -8.25
CA ARG A 102 -17.03 -14.98 -7.14
C ARG A 102 -18.28 -15.77 -7.58
N GLY A 103 -18.20 -16.42 -8.75
CA GLY A 103 -19.29 -17.22 -9.30
C GLY A 103 -20.39 -16.44 -10.04
N ALA A 104 -20.25 -15.15 -10.21
CA ALA A 104 -21.17 -14.31 -10.99
C ALA A 104 -20.49 -13.78 -12.26
N VAL A 105 -21.25 -13.69 -13.37
CA VAL A 105 -20.76 -13.08 -14.60
C VAL A 105 -20.79 -11.56 -14.44
N TYR A 106 -19.63 -10.90 -14.49
CA TYR A 106 -19.53 -9.44 -14.44
C TYR A 106 -19.29 -8.80 -15.83
N GLY A 107 -18.87 -9.62 -16.80
CA GLY A 107 -18.64 -9.18 -18.17
C GLY A 107 -18.49 -10.36 -19.13
N VAL A 108 -18.36 -10.05 -20.40
CA VAL A 108 -18.22 -11.04 -21.47
C VAL A 108 -17.20 -10.53 -22.48
N LEU A 109 -16.23 -11.37 -22.82
CA LEU A 109 -15.37 -11.15 -23.98
C LEU A 109 -16.04 -11.76 -25.21
N VAL A 110 -16.13 -10.99 -26.29
CA VAL A 110 -16.58 -11.46 -27.61
C VAL A 110 -15.36 -11.45 -28.53
N PHE A 111 -15.08 -12.55 -29.20
CA PHE A 111 -13.89 -12.69 -30.00
C PHE A 111 -14.15 -13.56 -31.24
N GLY A 112 -13.24 -13.45 -32.22
CA GLY A 112 -13.35 -14.21 -33.46
C GLY A 112 -13.35 -13.33 -34.68
N TRP A 113 -14.50 -13.22 -35.32
CA TRP A 113 -14.71 -12.46 -36.58
C TRP A 113 -13.79 -12.92 -37.72
N ARG A 114 -13.57 -14.25 -37.79
CA ARG A 114 -12.77 -14.91 -38.83
C ARG A 114 -13.60 -15.96 -39.53
N PHE A 115 -13.32 -16.19 -40.83
CA PHE A 115 -13.92 -17.28 -41.58
C PHE A 115 -13.40 -18.62 -41.04
N ALA A 116 -14.30 -19.58 -40.83
CA ALA A 116 -13.96 -20.95 -40.48
C ALA A 116 -13.48 -21.75 -41.70
N ASP A 117 -14.01 -21.42 -42.87
CA ASP A 117 -13.73 -22.07 -44.17
C ASP A 117 -13.37 -21.03 -45.22
N PHE A 118 -12.83 -21.50 -46.33
CA PHE A 118 -12.60 -20.61 -47.49
C PHE A 118 -13.90 -20.03 -48.03
N SER A 119 -13.97 -18.71 -48.09
CA SER A 119 -15.16 -18.01 -48.61
C SER A 119 -15.10 -17.86 -50.11
N SER A 120 -16.20 -17.50 -50.70
CA SER A 120 -16.33 -17.20 -52.15
C SER A 120 -16.49 -15.68 -52.38
N PRO A 121 -16.17 -15.16 -53.59
CA PRO A 121 -16.42 -13.77 -53.94
C PRO A 121 -17.86 -13.35 -53.71
N LEU A 122 -18.81 -14.22 -54.04
CA LEU A 122 -20.26 -13.95 -53.91
C LEU A 122 -20.68 -13.86 -52.44
N ALA A 123 -20.13 -14.75 -51.57
CA ALA A 123 -20.38 -14.67 -50.11
C ALA A 123 -19.82 -13.38 -49.52
N CYS A 124 -18.61 -12.99 -49.91
CA CYS A 124 -18.00 -11.73 -49.47
C CYS A 124 -18.82 -10.51 -49.93
N GLU A 125 -19.40 -10.56 -51.15
CA GLU A 125 -20.23 -9.46 -51.64
C GLU A 125 -21.54 -9.30 -50.84
N HIS A 126 -22.16 -10.41 -50.42
CA HIS A 126 -23.35 -10.37 -49.58
C HIS A 126 -23.06 -9.75 -48.19
N ILE A 127 -21.95 -10.16 -47.56
CA ILE A 127 -21.54 -9.60 -46.26
C ILE A 127 -21.20 -8.13 -46.43
N ALA A 128 -20.37 -7.77 -47.40
CA ALA A 128 -19.93 -6.40 -47.65
C ALA A 128 -21.11 -5.43 -47.83
N ARG A 129 -22.16 -5.83 -48.56
CA ARG A 129 -23.38 -5.02 -48.68
C ARG A 129 -24.07 -4.77 -47.33
N SER A 130 -24.12 -5.77 -46.47
CA SER A 130 -24.76 -5.63 -45.12
C SER A 130 -24.02 -4.72 -44.16
N ILE A 131 -22.74 -4.44 -44.42
CA ILE A 131 -21.85 -3.64 -43.57
C ILE A 131 -21.31 -2.38 -44.26
N GLY A 132 -21.88 -2.00 -45.41
CA GLY A 132 -21.51 -0.79 -46.12
C GLY A 132 -20.12 -0.82 -46.78
N LEU A 133 -19.56 -2.00 -47.07
CA LEU A 133 -18.27 -2.18 -47.75
C LEU A 133 -18.45 -2.55 -49.22
N ALA A 134 -17.42 -2.25 -50.02
CA ALA A 134 -17.32 -2.78 -51.37
C ALA A 134 -16.87 -4.25 -51.35
N GLY A 135 -17.62 -5.15 -52.03
CA GLY A 135 -17.35 -6.59 -52.02
C GLY A 135 -15.95 -7.00 -52.45
N HIS A 136 -15.37 -6.28 -53.44
CA HIS A 136 -14.00 -6.55 -53.88
C HIS A 136 -12.93 -6.23 -52.84
N LEU A 137 -13.14 -5.24 -51.97
CA LEU A 137 -12.21 -4.92 -50.86
C LEU A 137 -12.21 -6.06 -49.85
N LEU A 138 -13.40 -6.49 -49.43
CA LEU A 138 -13.53 -7.61 -48.49
C LEU A 138 -12.92 -8.90 -49.08
N TRP A 139 -13.21 -9.22 -50.34
CA TRP A 139 -12.66 -10.39 -51.00
C TRP A 139 -11.13 -10.38 -51.11
N ASN A 140 -10.54 -9.20 -51.40
CA ASN A 140 -9.06 -9.07 -51.47
C ASN A 140 -8.39 -9.40 -50.17
N GLU A 141 -8.93 -9.02 -49.03
CA GLU A 141 -8.38 -9.36 -47.73
C GLU A 141 -8.68 -10.81 -47.34
N VAL A 142 -9.91 -11.29 -47.56
CA VAL A 142 -10.33 -12.66 -47.21
C VAL A 142 -9.52 -13.73 -47.94
N ARG A 143 -9.23 -13.53 -49.24
CA ARG A 143 -8.42 -14.49 -50.02
C ARG A 143 -6.97 -14.62 -49.57
N LEU A 144 -6.43 -13.60 -48.89
CA LEU A 144 -5.06 -13.56 -48.35
C LEU A 144 -5.01 -14.04 -46.88
N ASP A 145 -6.16 -14.13 -46.23
CA ASP A 145 -6.27 -14.51 -44.85
C ASP A 145 -6.70 -15.98 -44.74
N ALA A 146 -5.85 -16.81 -44.12
CA ALA A 146 -6.15 -18.22 -43.97
C ALA A 146 -7.33 -18.43 -43.00
N PRO A 147 -8.32 -19.28 -43.35
CA PRO A 147 -9.39 -19.64 -42.46
C PRO A 147 -8.86 -20.19 -41.12
N VAL A 148 -9.55 -19.88 -40.03
CA VAL A 148 -9.23 -20.40 -38.69
C VAL A 148 -10.07 -21.64 -38.46
N SER A 149 -9.43 -22.81 -38.42
CA SER A 149 -10.10 -24.08 -38.12
C SER A 149 -10.81 -24.06 -36.76
N ILE A 150 -11.85 -24.86 -36.62
CA ILE A 150 -12.61 -25.00 -35.40
C ILE A 150 -11.70 -25.33 -34.21
N GLN A 151 -10.79 -26.30 -34.39
CA GLN A 151 -9.85 -26.72 -33.36
C GLN A 151 -8.90 -25.59 -32.93
N ARG A 152 -8.47 -24.74 -33.84
CA ARG A 152 -7.62 -23.60 -33.57
C ARG A 152 -8.38 -22.51 -32.79
N MET A 153 -9.67 -22.29 -33.16
CA MET A 153 -10.53 -21.39 -32.45
C MET A 153 -10.81 -21.85 -31.01
N GLU A 154 -11.01 -23.14 -30.78
CA GLU A 154 -11.14 -23.74 -29.45
C GLU A 154 -9.87 -23.55 -28.63
N THR A 155 -8.69 -23.70 -29.25
CA THR A 155 -7.41 -23.40 -28.57
C THR A 155 -7.31 -21.93 -28.14
N TYR A 156 -7.72 -21.01 -29.00
CA TYR A 156 -7.74 -19.58 -28.69
C TYR A 156 -8.75 -19.25 -27.60
N ALA A 157 -9.92 -19.89 -27.63
CA ALA A 157 -10.93 -19.77 -26.56
C ALA A 157 -10.38 -20.23 -25.22
N ALA A 158 -9.69 -21.37 -25.19
CA ALA A 158 -9.06 -21.90 -23.98
C ALA A 158 -7.95 -20.96 -23.43
N LEU A 159 -7.11 -20.40 -24.32
CA LEU A 159 -6.09 -19.42 -23.94
C LEU A 159 -6.72 -18.14 -23.36
N LEU A 160 -7.77 -17.62 -24.01
CA LEU A 160 -8.48 -16.44 -23.54
C LEU A 160 -9.17 -16.70 -22.19
N GLY A 161 -9.75 -17.89 -22.02
CA GLY A 161 -10.33 -18.34 -20.76
C GLY A 161 -9.29 -18.43 -19.64
N THR A 162 -8.09 -18.95 -19.94
CA THR A 162 -6.98 -19.01 -18.97
C THR A 162 -6.48 -17.62 -18.59
N LEU A 163 -6.37 -16.72 -19.58
CA LEU A 163 -6.02 -15.32 -19.34
C LEU A 163 -7.06 -14.64 -18.44
N ALA A 164 -8.34 -14.79 -18.77
CA ALA A 164 -9.44 -14.26 -17.97
C ALA A 164 -9.40 -14.75 -16.53
N HIS A 165 -9.31 -16.06 -16.35
CA HIS A 165 -9.23 -16.66 -15.01
C HIS A 165 -8.03 -16.18 -14.20
N THR A 166 -6.88 -16.00 -14.86
CA THR A 166 -5.66 -15.52 -14.20
C THR A 166 -5.82 -14.09 -13.71
N LEU A 167 -6.34 -13.19 -14.54
CA LEU A 167 -6.59 -11.78 -14.19
C LEU A 167 -7.63 -11.66 -13.08
N ASP A 168 -8.72 -12.41 -13.16
CA ASP A 168 -9.76 -12.43 -12.14
C ASP A 168 -9.22 -12.92 -10.78
N ARG A 169 -8.42 -14.00 -10.77
CA ARG A 169 -7.80 -14.52 -9.57
C ARG A 169 -6.80 -13.54 -8.93
N GLN A 170 -6.00 -12.85 -9.75
CA GLN A 170 -5.11 -11.79 -9.24
C GLN A 170 -5.91 -10.67 -8.59
N ARG A 171 -7.01 -10.26 -9.19
CA ARG A 171 -7.90 -9.22 -8.66
C ARG A 171 -8.53 -9.64 -7.34
N GLU A 172 -9.09 -10.84 -7.25
CA GLU A 172 -9.63 -11.39 -6.00
C GLU A 172 -8.58 -11.37 -4.88
N THR A 173 -7.34 -11.77 -5.20
CA THR A 173 -6.24 -11.77 -4.23
C THR A 173 -5.92 -10.35 -3.74
N ILE A 174 -5.88 -9.36 -4.64
CA ILE A 174 -5.63 -7.96 -4.28
C ILE A 174 -6.76 -7.41 -3.41
N ASP A 175 -8.01 -7.69 -3.76
CA ASP A 175 -9.19 -7.26 -2.99
C ASP A 175 -9.19 -7.87 -1.58
N ASP A 176 -8.88 -9.17 -1.45
CA ASP A 176 -8.82 -9.85 -0.16
C ASP A 176 -7.67 -9.30 0.71
N LEU A 177 -6.50 -9.08 0.13
CA LEU A 177 -5.37 -8.45 0.85
C LEU A 177 -5.73 -7.04 1.32
N THR A 178 -6.38 -6.26 0.46
CA THR A 178 -6.81 -4.90 0.79
C THR A 178 -7.84 -4.89 1.92
N ARG A 179 -8.80 -5.82 1.88
CA ARG A 179 -9.82 -5.98 2.93
C ARG A 179 -9.21 -6.39 4.27
N VAL A 180 -8.31 -7.38 4.27
CA VAL A 180 -7.60 -7.83 5.48
C VAL A 180 -6.79 -6.68 6.07
N ASN A 181 -6.08 -5.93 5.23
CA ASN A 181 -5.28 -4.80 5.66
C ASN A 181 -6.15 -3.69 6.29
N ARG A 182 -7.27 -3.34 5.65
CA ARG A 182 -8.22 -2.34 6.18
C ARG A 182 -8.86 -2.77 7.50
N THR A 183 -9.21 -4.06 7.63
CA THR A 183 -9.75 -4.59 8.90
C THR A 183 -8.72 -4.49 10.01
N ARG A 184 -7.45 -4.82 9.71
CA ARG A 184 -6.34 -4.70 10.65
C ARG A 184 -6.10 -3.26 11.09
N GLU A 185 -6.22 -2.29 10.17
CA GLU A 185 -6.14 -0.86 10.48
C GLU A 185 -7.22 -0.40 11.46
N LEU A 186 -8.46 -0.72 11.15
CA LEU A 186 -9.61 -0.38 12.00
C LEU A 186 -9.47 -0.99 13.39
N PHE A 187 -9.04 -2.25 13.46
CA PHE A 187 -8.79 -2.93 14.74
C PHE A 187 -7.73 -2.19 15.56
N LEU A 188 -6.58 -1.86 14.97
CA LEU A 188 -5.50 -1.13 15.65
C LEU A 188 -5.93 0.27 16.09
N ALA A 189 -6.68 0.99 15.26
CA ALA A 189 -7.20 2.32 15.61
C ALA A 189 -8.19 2.24 16.78
N THR A 190 -9.08 1.25 16.76
CA THR A 190 -10.07 1.05 17.82
C THR A 190 -9.40 0.65 19.13
N VAL A 191 -8.55 -0.37 19.12
CA VAL A 191 -7.82 -0.82 20.32
C VAL A 191 -7.01 0.32 20.93
N SER A 192 -6.39 1.15 20.08
CA SER A 192 -5.63 2.32 20.51
C SER A 192 -6.48 3.32 21.31
N HIS A 193 -7.64 3.65 20.75
CA HIS A 193 -8.56 4.58 21.38
C HIS A 193 -9.10 4.03 22.69
N GLU A 194 -9.53 2.75 22.66
CA GLU A 194 -10.11 2.07 23.82
C GLU A 194 -9.10 1.88 24.98
N MET A 195 -7.81 1.73 24.66
CA MET A 195 -6.77 1.64 25.69
C MET A 195 -6.32 3.01 26.20
N ARG A 196 -6.24 4.03 25.33
CA ARG A 196 -5.83 5.37 25.74
C ARG A 196 -6.84 6.03 26.69
N THR A 197 -8.12 5.82 26.47
CA THR A 197 -9.21 6.42 27.27
C THR A 197 -9.11 6.06 28.76
N PRO A 198 -9.04 4.78 29.20
CA PRO A 198 -8.92 4.45 30.63
C PRO A 198 -7.58 4.91 31.22
N LEU A 199 -6.47 4.85 30.46
CA LEU A 199 -5.17 5.32 30.93
C LEU A 199 -5.17 6.84 31.18
N SER A 200 -5.80 7.61 30.28
CA SER A 200 -5.95 9.05 30.45
C SER A 200 -6.84 9.38 31.65
N ALA A 201 -7.92 8.62 31.87
CA ALA A 201 -8.78 8.79 33.03
C ALA A 201 -8.06 8.48 34.34
N LEU A 202 -7.22 7.44 34.38
CA LEU A 202 -6.37 7.11 35.53
C LEU A 202 -5.34 8.22 35.80
N SER A 203 -4.63 8.70 34.76
CA SER A 203 -3.70 9.82 34.89
C SER A 203 -4.36 11.05 35.47
N MET A 204 -5.55 11.41 34.97
CA MET A 204 -6.31 12.58 35.46
C MET A 204 -6.72 12.41 36.93
N ARG A 205 -7.19 11.23 37.33
CA ARG A 205 -7.56 10.95 38.72
C ARG A 205 -6.38 11.03 39.66
N ILE A 206 -5.22 10.48 39.28
CA ILE A 206 -3.99 10.56 40.10
C ILE A 206 -3.58 12.03 40.24
N GLU A 207 -3.57 12.80 39.15
CA GLU A 207 -3.23 14.22 39.17
C GLU A 207 -4.18 15.02 40.06
N LEU A 208 -5.49 14.73 39.99
CA LEU A 208 -6.51 15.35 40.81
C LEU A 208 -6.24 15.07 42.32
N LEU A 209 -5.98 13.82 42.67
CA LEU A 209 -5.67 13.44 44.06
C LEU A 209 -4.42 14.15 44.58
N LEU A 210 -3.35 14.20 43.80
CA LEU A 210 -2.10 14.89 44.16
C LEU A 210 -2.30 16.40 44.37
N ARG A 211 -3.24 17.04 43.65
CA ARG A 211 -3.52 18.48 43.73
C ARG A 211 -4.56 18.87 44.77
N THR A 212 -5.59 18.02 44.97
CA THR A 212 -6.77 18.41 45.74
C THR A 212 -6.82 17.87 47.17
N VAL A 213 -6.08 16.82 47.48
CA VAL A 213 -6.09 16.26 48.82
C VAL A 213 -4.99 16.95 49.67
N PRO A 214 -5.38 17.82 50.64
CA PRO A 214 -4.39 18.47 51.51
C PRO A 214 -3.80 17.45 52.49
N ASN A 215 -2.52 17.62 52.84
CA ASN A 215 -1.82 16.81 53.81
C ASN A 215 -1.79 15.30 53.55
N LEU A 216 -1.63 14.88 52.28
CA LEU A 216 -1.38 13.49 51.97
C LEU A 216 -0.14 12.98 52.75
N PRO A 217 -0.20 11.79 53.37
CA PRO A 217 0.98 11.17 53.96
C PRO A 217 2.10 11.00 52.91
N PRO A 218 3.39 11.18 53.31
CA PRO A 218 4.51 11.03 52.37
C PRO A 218 4.50 9.72 51.57
N GLU A 219 4.10 8.62 52.22
CA GLU A 219 3.97 7.30 51.61
C GLU A 219 2.86 7.27 50.52
N ALA A 220 1.71 7.91 50.79
CA ALA A 220 0.63 8.01 49.83
C ALA A 220 1.00 8.89 48.63
N THR A 221 1.70 10.00 48.88
CA THR A 221 2.21 10.88 47.82
C THR A 221 3.20 10.12 46.90
N SER A 222 4.18 9.41 47.53
CA SER A 222 5.14 8.58 46.80
C SER A 222 4.45 7.47 45.99
N GLY A 223 3.43 6.81 46.56
CA GLY A 223 2.65 5.78 45.90
C GLY A 223 1.88 6.32 44.69
N LEU A 224 1.22 7.47 44.81
CA LEU A 224 0.51 8.12 43.74
C LEU A 224 1.43 8.59 42.60
N GLU A 225 2.62 9.09 42.96
CA GLU A 225 3.62 9.47 41.97
C GLU A 225 4.16 8.26 41.20
N ALA A 226 4.44 7.16 41.90
CA ALA A 226 4.82 5.90 41.26
C ALA A 226 3.72 5.39 40.29
N MET A 227 2.44 5.41 40.70
CA MET A 227 1.31 5.07 39.83
C MET A 227 1.22 5.99 38.62
N ARG A 228 1.45 7.29 38.79
CA ARG A 228 1.47 8.26 37.70
C ARG A 228 2.52 7.92 36.64
N VAL A 229 3.72 7.56 37.09
CA VAL A 229 4.82 7.12 36.22
C VAL A 229 4.43 5.85 35.43
N HIS A 230 3.90 4.85 36.15
CA HIS A 230 3.48 3.59 35.52
C HIS A 230 2.39 3.80 34.45
N VAL A 231 1.33 4.58 34.75
CA VAL A 231 0.24 4.85 33.79
C VAL A 231 0.75 5.59 32.54
N ARG A 232 1.69 6.54 32.70
CA ARG A 232 2.33 7.21 31.57
C ARG A 232 3.18 6.25 30.73
N GLN A 233 3.88 5.34 31.38
CA GLN A 233 4.68 4.33 30.73
C GLN A 233 3.81 3.36 29.92
N GLU A 234 2.70 2.88 30.47
CA GLU A 234 1.73 2.03 29.77
C GLU A 234 1.11 2.74 28.56
N ALA A 235 0.73 4.03 28.72
CA ALA A 235 0.22 4.83 27.60
C ALA A 235 1.24 4.95 26.47
N GLY A 236 2.51 5.18 26.79
CA GLY A 236 3.61 5.20 25.83
C GLY A 236 3.80 3.87 25.11
N MET A 237 3.71 2.74 25.83
CA MET A 237 3.81 1.41 25.21
C MET A 237 2.66 1.11 24.25
N VAL A 238 1.45 1.57 24.54
CA VAL A 238 0.30 1.46 23.63
C VAL A 238 0.54 2.27 22.38
N ASP A 239 1.01 3.52 22.51
CA ASP A 239 1.32 4.38 21.36
C ASP A 239 2.44 3.78 20.48
N ASP A 240 3.49 3.23 21.09
CA ASP A 240 4.58 2.53 20.38
C ASP A 240 4.09 1.30 19.63
N LEU A 241 3.21 0.50 20.23
CA LEU A 241 2.63 -0.68 19.56
C LEU A 241 1.83 -0.31 18.31
N ILE A 242 1.08 0.79 18.39
CA ILE A 242 0.30 1.31 17.28
C ILE A 242 1.20 1.82 16.16
N ASP A 243 2.20 2.64 16.51
CA ASP A 243 3.16 3.17 15.55
C ASP A 243 3.95 2.05 14.87
N ALA A 244 4.36 1.01 15.62
CA ALA A 244 5.00 -0.17 15.05
C ALA A 244 4.08 -0.92 14.10
N ALA A 245 2.81 -1.12 14.46
CA ALA A 245 1.84 -1.79 13.62
C ALA A 245 1.58 -1.02 12.31
N ARG A 246 1.45 0.33 12.37
CA ARG A 246 1.36 1.20 11.19
C ARG A 246 2.61 1.14 10.33
N THR A 247 3.78 1.03 10.96
CA THR A 247 5.06 0.89 10.25
C THR A 247 5.15 -0.42 9.50
N LEU A 248 4.77 -1.54 10.13
CA LEU A 248 4.79 -2.88 9.52
C LEU A 248 3.82 -3.01 8.35
N THR A 249 2.73 -2.26 8.37
CA THR A 249 1.73 -2.23 7.28
C THR A 249 2.04 -1.19 6.20
N GLY A 250 3.13 -0.43 6.33
CA GLY A 250 3.50 0.63 5.38
C GLY A 250 2.61 1.89 5.45
N GLN A 251 1.78 2.02 6.49
CA GLN A 251 0.77 3.08 6.62
C GLN A 251 1.22 4.26 7.49
N MET A 252 2.42 4.19 8.04
CA MET A 252 2.97 5.31 8.75
C MET A 252 3.21 6.46 7.77
N SER A 253 2.56 7.60 8.00
CA SER A 253 2.70 8.83 7.23
C SER A 253 3.23 9.96 8.10
N ILE A 254 3.82 10.97 7.45
CA ILE A 254 4.29 12.20 8.07
C ILE A 254 3.56 13.41 7.46
N THR A 255 3.32 14.44 8.26
CA THR A 255 2.77 15.71 7.81
C THR A 255 3.86 16.76 7.90
N ARG A 256 4.44 17.14 6.76
CA ARG A 256 5.52 18.14 6.71
C ARG A 256 4.97 19.55 6.89
N ALA A 257 5.65 20.32 7.71
CA ALA A 257 5.42 21.75 7.92
C ALA A 257 6.77 22.43 8.20
N PRO A 258 6.88 23.77 8.02
CA PRO A 258 8.09 24.49 8.42
C PRO A 258 8.37 24.34 9.92
N ILE A 259 9.55 23.86 10.26
CA ILE A 259 10.01 23.71 11.66
C ILE A 259 11.30 24.44 11.92
N VAL A 260 11.56 24.72 13.20
CA VAL A 260 12.86 25.16 13.74
C VAL A 260 13.44 23.99 14.53
N LEU A 261 14.61 23.49 14.10
CA LEU A 261 15.22 22.30 14.70
C LEU A 261 15.49 22.47 16.19
N GLY A 262 16.00 23.65 16.58
CA GLY A 262 16.29 23.94 17.99
C GLY A 262 15.08 23.80 18.91
N GLN A 263 13.89 24.15 18.45
CA GLN A 263 12.66 23.97 19.23
C GLN A 263 12.36 22.47 19.46
N VAL A 264 12.44 21.68 18.39
CA VAL A 264 12.20 20.23 18.46
C VAL A 264 13.18 19.55 19.44
N LEU A 265 14.45 19.97 19.41
CA LEU A 265 15.47 19.43 20.32
C LEU A 265 15.24 19.85 21.77
N ARG A 266 14.95 21.13 22.03
CA ARG A 266 14.64 21.61 23.39
C ARG A 266 13.44 20.88 23.99
N ASP A 267 12.37 20.72 23.21
CA ASP A 267 11.17 20.04 23.66
C ASP A 267 11.43 18.56 23.99
N ALA A 268 12.27 17.87 23.20
CA ALA A 268 12.66 16.49 23.49
C ALA A 268 13.58 16.39 24.71
N ILE A 269 14.57 17.27 24.83
CA ILE A 269 15.53 17.28 25.94
C ILE A 269 14.82 17.55 27.26
N SER A 270 13.93 18.54 27.33
CA SER A 270 13.19 18.91 28.55
C SER A 270 12.39 17.73 29.14
N THR A 271 11.93 16.79 28.31
CA THR A 271 11.18 15.61 28.77
C THR A 271 12.06 14.57 29.44
N VAL A 272 13.36 14.49 29.13
CA VAL A 272 14.31 13.52 29.73
C VAL A 272 15.19 14.12 30.79
N GLU A 273 15.22 15.45 30.92
CA GLU A 273 16.11 16.19 31.84
C GLU A 273 15.93 15.78 33.29
N THR A 274 14.70 15.61 33.77
CA THR A 274 14.40 15.15 35.11
C THR A 274 15.00 13.77 35.39
N HIS A 275 14.95 12.85 34.45
CA HIS A 275 15.52 11.51 34.60
C HIS A 275 17.06 11.54 34.54
N ALA A 276 17.64 12.39 33.72
CA ALA A 276 19.07 12.61 33.63
C ALA A 276 19.61 13.21 34.94
N HIS A 277 18.93 14.21 35.48
CA HIS A 277 19.28 14.80 36.79
C HIS A 277 19.21 13.79 37.94
N ALA A 278 18.16 12.96 37.97
CA ALA A 278 18.02 11.92 39.01
C ALA A 278 19.18 10.90 39.03
N LYS A 279 19.80 10.69 37.84
CA LYS A 279 21.00 9.86 37.65
C LYS A 279 22.31 10.65 37.66
N GLN A 280 22.29 11.94 37.95
CA GLN A 280 23.47 12.84 37.89
C GLN A 280 24.20 12.80 36.55
N ILE A 281 23.47 12.55 35.44
CA ILE A 281 24.01 12.48 34.08
C ILE A 281 24.22 13.91 33.57
N LEU A 282 25.44 14.19 33.10
CA LEU A 282 25.77 15.46 32.48
C LEU A 282 25.32 15.48 30.99
N MET A 283 24.37 16.34 30.66
CA MET A 283 23.93 16.55 29.27
C MET A 283 24.64 17.75 28.65
N GLN A 284 25.28 17.58 27.48
CA GLN A 284 26.01 18.61 26.74
C GLN A 284 25.45 18.75 25.34
N VAL A 285 25.11 19.97 24.96
CA VAL A 285 24.59 20.27 23.58
C VAL A 285 25.55 21.20 22.87
N THR A 286 25.87 20.90 21.64
CA THR A 286 26.76 21.69 20.78
C THR A 286 26.18 21.78 19.36
N PRO A 287 25.93 22.96 18.78
CA PRO A 287 26.11 24.29 19.40
C PRO A 287 25.09 24.60 20.51
N VAL A 288 25.37 25.58 21.34
CA VAL A 288 24.55 25.98 22.50
C VAL A 288 23.17 26.52 22.08
N ASP A 289 23.03 27.04 20.87
CA ASP A 289 21.77 27.52 20.29
C ASP A 289 20.88 26.38 19.77
N TYR A 290 21.27 25.12 20.00
CA TYR A 290 20.53 23.92 19.56
C TYR A 290 20.22 23.86 18.04
N GLY A 291 20.85 24.68 17.21
CA GLY A 291 20.56 24.79 15.79
C GLY A 291 19.31 25.61 15.49
N ASP A 292 19.01 26.65 16.25
CA ASP A 292 17.86 27.56 16.06
C ASP A 292 17.84 28.25 14.68
N HIS A 293 18.99 28.36 14.03
CA HIS A 293 19.12 28.86 12.67
C HIS A 293 18.71 27.85 11.57
N ILE A 294 18.52 26.57 11.93
CA ILE A 294 18.20 25.50 10.99
C ILE A 294 16.69 25.36 10.87
N ARG A 295 16.18 25.70 9.67
CA ARG A 295 14.76 25.62 9.34
C ARG A 295 14.55 24.75 8.10
N PHE A 296 13.59 23.85 8.13
CA PHE A 296 13.24 22.99 6.99
C PHE A 296 11.83 22.40 7.14
N GLU A 297 11.35 21.74 6.09
CA GLU A 297 10.03 21.11 6.03
C GLU A 297 10.07 19.69 6.63
N ALA A 298 9.44 19.50 7.78
CA ALA A 298 9.39 18.20 8.47
C ALA A 298 8.15 18.05 9.35
N ASP A 299 7.88 16.85 9.82
CA ASP A 299 6.90 16.60 10.88
C ASP A 299 7.60 16.78 12.24
N GLY A 300 7.46 17.99 12.83
CA GLY A 300 8.15 18.35 14.07
C GLY A 300 7.80 17.41 15.24
N ARG A 301 6.54 16.97 15.34
CA ARG A 301 6.10 16.04 16.40
C ARG A 301 6.74 14.67 16.24
N ARG A 302 6.83 14.16 15.03
CA ARG A 302 7.48 12.87 14.73
C ARG A 302 8.99 12.94 14.94
N LEU A 303 9.65 14.07 14.55
CA LEU A 303 11.07 14.25 14.84
C LEU A 303 11.35 14.40 16.34
N GLN A 304 10.49 15.08 17.09
CA GLN A 304 10.57 15.12 18.54
C GLN A 304 10.50 13.71 19.14
N GLN A 305 9.60 12.85 18.62
CA GLN A 305 9.50 11.43 19.04
C GLN A 305 10.80 10.66 18.75
N VAL A 306 11.45 10.88 17.61
CA VAL A 306 12.76 10.28 17.28
C VAL A 306 13.81 10.68 18.30
N VAL A 307 13.99 11.99 18.50
CA VAL A 307 15.00 12.52 19.43
C VAL A 307 14.73 12.03 20.83
N TRP A 308 13.48 12.06 21.29
CA TRP A 308 13.10 11.54 22.60
C TRP A 308 13.45 10.06 22.77
N ASN A 309 13.13 9.21 21.80
CA ASN A 309 13.45 7.78 21.83
C ASN A 309 14.97 7.52 22.00
N LEU A 310 15.78 8.29 21.28
CA LEU A 310 17.24 8.17 21.37
C LEU A 310 17.78 8.68 22.71
N LEU A 311 17.31 9.84 23.18
CA LEU A 311 17.71 10.42 24.46
C LEU A 311 17.26 9.56 25.64
N PHE A 312 16.03 9.01 25.58
CA PHE A 312 15.54 8.13 26.62
C PHE A 312 16.40 6.86 26.72
N ASN A 313 16.80 6.28 25.59
CA ASN A 313 17.73 5.15 25.57
C ASN A 313 19.12 5.56 26.12
N ALA A 314 19.65 6.70 25.74
CA ALA A 314 20.92 7.21 26.25
C ALA A 314 20.87 7.36 27.78
N VAL A 315 19.83 7.97 28.38
CA VAL A 315 19.64 8.10 29.80
C VAL A 315 19.47 6.75 30.51
N LYS A 316 18.69 5.84 29.85
CA LYS A 316 18.44 4.48 30.39
C LYS A 316 19.73 3.69 30.54
N PHE A 317 20.60 3.69 29.55
CA PHE A 317 21.79 2.84 29.48
C PHE A 317 23.06 3.50 29.96
N THR A 318 23.04 4.79 30.28
CA THR A 318 24.12 5.50 30.89
C THR A 318 24.10 5.29 32.45
N PRO A 319 25.20 4.90 33.08
CA PRO A 319 25.28 4.81 34.54
C PRO A 319 25.22 6.18 35.21
N GLU A 320 24.98 6.17 36.52
CA GLU A 320 24.99 7.38 37.32
C GLU A 320 26.33 8.13 37.18
N GLY A 321 26.26 9.47 37.07
CA GLY A 321 27.44 10.32 36.83
C GLY A 321 28.01 10.29 35.42
N GLY A 322 27.36 9.59 34.46
CA GLY A 322 27.81 9.53 33.08
C GLY A 322 27.55 10.81 32.30
N VAL A 323 27.86 10.77 30.99
CA VAL A 323 27.76 11.92 30.07
C VAL A 323 26.98 11.56 28.82
N ILE A 324 26.08 12.45 28.43
CA ILE A 324 25.36 12.39 27.12
C ILE A 324 25.72 13.66 26.35
N ARG A 325 26.20 13.49 25.09
CA ARG A 325 26.54 14.60 24.19
C ARG A 325 25.61 14.62 23.01
N ILE A 326 25.09 15.79 22.68
CA ILE A 326 24.24 16.04 21.53
C ILE A 326 25.01 17.03 20.65
N ALA A 327 25.44 16.57 19.45
CA ALA A 327 26.14 17.40 18.48
C ALA A 327 25.27 17.61 17.24
N ILE A 328 25.15 18.85 16.79
CA ILE A 328 24.34 19.24 15.64
C ILE A 328 25.25 19.87 14.61
N ARG A 329 25.19 19.38 13.37
CA ARG A 329 26.00 19.90 12.25
C ARG A 329 25.12 20.02 11.01
N ARG A 330 25.43 21.03 10.19
CA ARG A 330 24.87 21.14 8.83
C ARG A 330 25.99 20.96 7.82
N ILE A 331 25.87 19.96 6.96
CA ILE A 331 26.89 19.58 5.98
C ILE A 331 26.19 19.24 4.67
N ASP A 332 26.57 19.93 3.58
CA ASP A 332 26.12 19.62 2.21
C ASP A 332 24.59 19.47 2.03
N GLY A 333 23.82 20.39 2.61
CA GLY A 333 22.36 20.35 2.53
C GLY A 333 21.69 19.28 3.41
N MET A 334 22.46 18.66 4.31
CA MET A 334 21.98 17.71 5.31
C MET A 334 22.16 18.30 6.71
N VAL A 335 21.26 17.97 7.60
CA VAL A 335 21.44 18.14 9.05
C VAL A 335 21.83 16.78 9.65
N GLU A 336 22.88 16.78 10.44
CA GLU A 336 23.34 15.64 11.23
C GLU A 336 23.18 15.95 12.73
N ILE A 337 22.53 15.03 13.44
CA ILE A 337 22.31 15.10 14.89
C ILE A 337 22.90 13.83 15.49
N ASP A 338 24.01 13.97 16.21
CA ASP A 338 24.67 12.86 16.92
C ASP A 338 24.28 12.90 18.40
N ILE A 339 23.77 11.78 18.90
CA ILE A 339 23.48 11.56 20.32
C ILE A 339 24.42 10.46 20.80
N SER A 340 25.44 10.87 21.60
CA SER A 340 26.47 9.97 22.13
C SER A 340 26.31 9.81 23.62
N ASP A 341 26.36 8.61 24.12
CA ASP A 341 26.32 8.28 25.54
C ASP A 341 27.64 7.61 26.02
N SER A 342 27.94 7.71 27.31
CA SER A 342 29.06 7.01 27.97
C SER A 342 28.58 5.72 28.66
N GLY A 343 27.54 5.08 28.14
CA GLY A 343 26.84 3.97 28.72
C GLY A 343 27.48 2.60 28.47
N GLN A 344 26.66 1.56 28.64
CA GLN A 344 27.09 0.16 28.55
C GLN A 344 27.62 -0.25 27.17
N GLY A 345 27.42 0.57 26.12
CA GLY A 345 27.81 0.27 24.73
C GLY A 345 27.07 -0.92 24.16
N ILE A 346 27.33 -1.22 22.86
CA ILE A 346 26.66 -2.25 22.08
C ILE A 346 27.71 -3.22 21.55
N ALA A 347 27.49 -4.53 21.74
CA ALA A 347 28.37 -5.53 21.17
C ALA A 347 28.31 -5.51 19.62
N PRO A 348 29.43 -5.78 18.92
CA PRO A 348 29.45 -5.79 17.44
C PRO A 348 28.40 -6.74 16.81
N SER A 349 28.11 -7.87 17.44
CA SER A 349 27.08 -8.82 17.03
C SER A 349 25.67 -8.23 17.04
N ASP A 350 25.42 -7.26 17.92
CA ASP A 350 24.09 -6.71 18.19
C ASP A 350 23.81 -5.45 17.35
N LEU A 351 24.85 -4.77 16.85
CA LEU A 351 24.74 -3.53 16.06
C LEU A 351 23.83 -3.68 14.82
N ALA A 352 23.90 -4.82 14.13
CA ALA A 352 23.08 -5.08 12.95
C ALA A 352 21.57 -5.20 13.28
N HIS A 353 21.24 -5.50 14.52
CA HIS A 353 19.89 -5.87 14.95
C HIS A 353 19.20 -4.82 15.83
N VAL A 354 19.91 -3.76 16.28
CA VAL A 354 19.35 -2.76 17.22
C VAL A 354 18.10 -2.04 16.71
N PHE A 355 17.95 -1.93 15.38
CA PHE A 355 16.78 -1.32 14.72
C PHE A 355 15.68 -2.34 14.38
N GLY A 356 15.82 -3.60 14.76
CA GLY A 356 14.80 -4.63 14.56
C GLY A 356 13.58 -4.41 15.46
N ALA A 357 12.38 -4.73 14.97
CA ALA A 357 11.17 -4.70 15.80
C ALA A 357 11.24 -5.78 16.88
N PHE A 358 10.75 -5.47 18.08
CA PHE A 358 10.71 -6.39 19.24
C PHE A 358 12.08 -6.91 19.68
N ASN A 359 13.15 -6.14 19.46
CA ASN A 359 14.48 -6.54 19.90
C ASN A 359 14.65 -6.33 21.41
N LEU A 360 14.42 -7.39 22.18
CA LEU A 360 14.49 -7.40 23.65
C LEU A 360 15.86 -7.82 24.19
N GLN A 361 16.84 -8.19 23.34
CA GLN A 361 18.11 -8.79 23.77
C GLN A 361 18.98 -7.88 24.66
N GLN A 362 18.70 -6.58 24.74
CA GLN A 362 19.41 -5.64 25.61
C GLN A 362 18.64 -5.26 26.89
N GLN A 363 17.52 -5.93 27.18
CA GLN A 363 16.66 -5.55 28.32
C GLN A 363 16.81 -6.47 29.49
N ASN A 364 17.91 -6.29 30.28
CA ASN A 364 18.04 -6.94 31.61
C ASN A 364 17.06 -6.38 32.66
N ASN A 365 16.32 -5.30 32.41
CA ASN A 365 15.45 -4.62 33.37
C ASN A 365 14.01 -4.35 32.87
N GLY A 366 13.45 -5.15 31.96
CA GLY A 366 11.99 -5.28 31.78
C GLY A 366 11.17 -4.06 31.32
N THR A 367 11.78 -2.94 30.96
CA THR A 367 11.03 -1.72 30.58
C THR A 367 11.07 -1.43 29.08
N GLY A 368 9.93 -1.69 28.39
CA GLY A 368 9.67 -1.32 27.00
C GLY A 368 9.58 -2.52 26.04
N LEU A 369 8.87 -2.34 24.93
CA LEU A 369 8.58 -3.39 23.92
C LEU A 369 9.72 -3.60 22.89
N GLY A 370 10.82 -2.83 22.96
CA GLY A 370 11.89 -2.87 21.95
C GLY A 370 11.47 -2.30 20.58
N LEU A 371 10.51 -1.38 20.57
CA LEU A 371 9.94 -0.78 19.34
C LEU A 371 10.47 0.64 19.07
N GLY A 372 10.96 1.36 20.07
CA GLY A 372 11.31 2.78 19.93
C GLY A 372 12.37 3.06 18.85
N LEU A 373 13.44 2.26 18.77
CA LEU A 373 14.49 2.42 17.74
C LEU A 373 13.97 2.06 16.33
N TYR A 374 13.12 1.04 16.23
CA TYR A 374 12.48 0.64 14.98
C TYR A 374 11.57 1.76 14.45
N ILE A 375 10.74 2.35 15.31
CA ILE A 375 9.87 3.49 14.98
C ILE A 375 10.70 4.72 14.61
N ALA A 376 11.75 5.03 15.40
CA ALA A 376 12.63 6.15 15.13
C ALA A 376 13.29 6.05 13.75
N ARG A 377 13.80 4.87 13.38
CA ARG A 377 14.37 4.62 12.06
C ARG A 377 13.35 4.87 10.96
N ARG A 378 12.13 4.35 11.12
CA ARG A 378 11.08 4.52 10.10
C ARG A 378 10.65 5.97 9.92
N ILE A 379 10.52 6.72 11.01
CA ILE A 379 10.21 8.15 10.94
C ILE A 379 11.31 8.91 10.17
N VAL A 380 12.58 8.64 10.45
CA VAL A 380 13.72 9.26 9.75
C VAL A 380 13.72 8.90 8.26
N GLU A 381 13.48 7.63 7.91
CA GLU A 381 13.35 7.17 6.52
C GLU A 381 12.21 7.89 5.77
N LEU A 382 11.05 8.09 6.40
CA LEU A 382 9.92 8.82 5.82
C LEU A 382 10.25 10.30 5.55
N HIS A 383 11.18 10.88 6.32
CA HIS A 383 11.72 12.22 6.07
C HIS A 383 12.78 12.26 4.95
N GLY A 384 13.13 11.09 4.38
CA GLY A 384 14.19 10.97 3.37
C GLY A 384 15.61 10.94 3.98
N GLY A 385 15.69 10.71 5.29
CA GLY A 385 16.93 10.68 6.05
C GLY A 385 17.44 9.26 6.34
N THR A 386 18.47 9.18 7.17
CA THR A 386 19.07 7.93 7.66
C THR A 386 19.33 8.00 9.15
N LEU A 387 19.07 6.89 9.86
CA LEU A 387 19.43 6.68 11.27
C LEU A 387 20.45 5.56 11.34
N SER A 388 21.60 5.84 11.92
CA SER A 388 22.70 4.89 12.12
C SER A 388 23.14 4.83 13.57
N VAL A 389 23.89 3.79 13.91
CA VAL A 389 24.46 3.59 15.24
C VAL A 389 25.90 3.11 15.12
N SER A 390 26.73 3.56 16.03
CA SER A 390 28.11 3.08 16.22
C SER A 390 28.41 2.89 17.69
N SER A 391 29.22 1.89 18.01
CA SER A 391 29.75 1.63 19.35
C SER A 391 31.08 0.92 19.23
N ALA A 392 32.05 1.30 20.06
CA ALA A 392 33.37 0.64 20.13
C ALA A 392 33.32 -0.69 20.91
N GLY A 393 32.15 -1.04 21.46
CA GLY A 393 31.94 -2.26 22.23
C GLY A 393 31.35 -2.02 23.61
N ARG A 394 31.21 -3.08 24.38
CA ARG A 394 30.62 -3.01 25.73
C ARG A 394 31.46 -2.14 26.67
N GLY A 395 30.79 -1.26 27.43
CA GLY A 395 31.38 -0.31 28.35
C GLY A 395 31.96 0.95 27.72
N LEU A 396 31.87 1.10 26.37
CA LEU A 396 32.48 2.22 25.65
C LEU A 396 31.43 3.19 25.10
N GLY A 397 30.16 3.08 25.52
CA GLY A 397 29.06 3.91 25.05
C GLY A 397 28.60 3.61 23.61
N ALA A 398 27.63 4.37 23.19
CA ALA A 398 27.11 4.31 21.81
C ALA A 398 26.86 5.71 21.25
N THR A 399 26.86 5.84 19.93
CA THR A 399 26.49 7.05 19.20
C THR A 399 25.44 6.73 18.17
N PHE A 400 24.29 7.39 18.28
CA PHE A 400 23.22 7.36 17.30
C PHE A 400 23.30 8.62 16.45
N ALA A 401 23.35 8.49 15.14
CA ALA A 401 23.43 9.59 14.18
C ALA A 401 22.17 9.65 13.30
N ILE A 402 21.48 10.78 13.36
CA ILE A 402 20.34 11.12 12.48
C ILE A 402 20.85 12.01 11.38
N ARG A 403 20.57 11.70 10.13
CA ARG A 403 20.85 12.58 8.98
C ARG A 403 19.55 12.87 8.24
N LEU A 404 19.24 14.15 8.04
CA LEU A 404 18.02 14.63 7.41
C LEU A 404 18.34 15.62 6.29
N PRO A 405 17.68 15.56 5.11
CA PRO A 405 17.77 16.58 4.09
C PRO A 405 17.10 17.88 4.56
N VAL A 406 17.70 19.05 4.28
CA VAL A 406 17.24 20.38 4.72
C VAL A 406 17.33 21.41 3.61
#